data_d4fa129faee342edfe34cb45442f05a5
#
_entry.id   d4fa129faee342edfe34cb45442f05a5
#
_cell.length_a   1.000
_cell.length_b   1.000
_cell.length_c   1.000
_cell.angle_alpha   90.00
_cell.angle_beta   90.00
_cell.angle_gamma   90.00
#
_symmetry.space_group_name_H-M   'P 1'
#
loop_
_entity.id
_entity.type
_entity.pdbx_description
1 polymer ?
#
loop_
_entity_poly.entity_id
_entity_poly.type
_entity_poly.pdbx_seq_one_letter_code
_entity_poly.pdbx_strand_id
1 'polypeptide(L)'
;MKHIFLALCLLSLALTSNAQELSFNRKGEFKIVQFTDTHFCLGNPKSDIALERVKEVVKREKPDLVVFTGDVIYSAPAVEGMKTIVSLVSKAKVPFVVCFGNHDKEFDATNEQMYDMLRTLPYNLQPDRKGGPVPDIDLKVKARDGRTAFVLYCIDSHSYNWTDRYYEWITEEQIRDYEARSATYTAANGGKPVPSLAFFHIPLPEYGIATSDQKAPLVGTRREICCCPDHNSGMFAAMKRCGDVKAVFVGHDHDDDYSVMWDGILLSYGRYTGGDTVYNHLENGARVILLHEDGSLDTWVTLKGGRVLNEWRME
;
A
#
# COMPACT_ATOMS: atom_id res chain seq x y z
N MET A 1 -52.56 -29.62 -35.52
CA MET A 1 -51.35 -29.80 -34.73
C MET A 1 -50.60 -28.47 -34.74
N LYS A 2 -50.65 -27.73 -33.62
CA LYS A 2 -50.00 -26.40 -33.48
C LYS A 2 -48.70 -26.59 -32.73
N HIS A 3 -47.58 -26.34 -33.38
CA HIS A 3 -46.27 -26.37 -32.76
C HIS A 3 -46.03 -25.02 -32.05
N ILE A 4 -45.94 -25.03 -30.73
CA ILE A 4 -45.54 -23.90 -29.91
C ILE A 4 -44.02 -23.95 -29.81
N PHE A 5 -43.31 -23.00 -30.43
CA PHE A 5 -41.89 -22.79 -30.23
C PHE A 5 -41.71 -21.96 -28.94
N LEU A 6 -41.16 -22.61 -27.92
CA LEU A 6 -40.74 -21.92 -26.68
C LEU A 6 -39.33 -21.37 -26.88
N ALA A 7 -39.23 -20.06 -27.08
CA ALA A 7 -37.95 -19.37 -27.14
C ALA A 7 -37.42 -19.17 -25.72
N LEU A 8 -36.40 -19.94 -25.36
CA LEU A 8 -35.63 -19.74 -24.12
C LEU A 8 -34.70 -18.54 -24.33
N CYS A 9 -35.04 -17.36 -23.82
CA CYS A 9 -34.10 -16.23 -23.68
C CYS A 9 -33.15 -16.54 -22.52
N LEU A 10 -31.94 -16.96 -22.86
CA LEU A 10 -30.81 -17.01 -21.93
C LEU A 10 -30.39 -15.57 -21.70
N LEU A 11 -30.81 -15.01 -20.54
CA LEU A 11 -30.29 -13.76 -20.03
C LEU A 11 -28.87 -14.05 -19.49
N SER A 12 -27.85 -13.81 -20.32
CA SER A 12 -26.47 -13.78 -19.85
C SER A 12 -26.32 -12.52 -18.98
N LEU A 13 -26.38 -12.68 -17.64
CA LEU A 13 -25.87 -11.66 -16.74
C LEU A 13 -24.35 -11.57 -16.99
N ALA A 14 -23.97 -10.61 -17.79
CA ALA A 14 -22.59 -10.12 -17.79
C ALA A 14 -22.33 -9.55 -16.39
N LEU A 15 -21.63 -10.30 -15.56
CA LEU A 15 -20.99 -9.77 -14.36
C LEU A 15 -19.93 -8.78 -14.84
N THR A 16 -20.35 -7.55 -15.10
CA THR A 16 -19.40 -6.44 -15.18
C THR A 16 -18.82 -6.33 -13.76
N SER A 17 -17.58 -6.74 -13.61
CA SER A 17 -16.76 -6.34 -12.47
C SER A 17 -16.78 -4.83 -12.47
N ASN A 18 -17.71 -4.22 -11.72
CA ASN A 18 -17.61 -2.82 -11.37
C ASN A 18 -16.39 -2.72 -10.45
N ALA A 19 -15.24 -2.41 -11.04
CA ALA A 19 -14.10 -1.96 -10.26
C ALA A 19 -14.63 -0.82 -9.38
N GLN A 20 -14.60 -1.00 -8.06
CA GLN A 20 -15.12 -0.02 -7.13
C GLN A 20 -14.35 1.28 -7.33
N GLU A 21 -15.03 2.34 -7.76
CA GLU A 21 -14.43 3.64 -7.99
C GLU A 21 -14.08 4.27 -6.64
N LEU A 22 -12.81 4.65 -6.47
CA LEU A 22 -12.35 5.38 -5.30
C LEU A 22 -12.65 6.87 -5.51
N SER A 23 -13.35 7.47 -4.56
CA SER A 23 -13.76 8.87 -4.66
C SER A 23 -13.85 9.55 -3.30
N PHE A 24 -13.62 10.86 -3.29
CA PHE A 24 -13.80 11.68 -2.10
C PHE A 24 -15.24 11.63 -1.62
N ASN A 25 -15.40 11.57 -0.29
CA ASN A 25 -16.70 11.65 0.35
C ASN A 25 -17.31 13.08 0.27
N ARG A 26 -18.51 13.25 0.80
CA ARG A 26 -19.21 14.55 0.77
C ARG A 26 -18.48 15.68 1.52
N LYS A 27 -17.55 15.34 2.41
CA LYS A 27 -16.74 16.32 3.14
C LYS A 27 -15.45 16.69 2.38
N GLY A 28 -15.19 16.07 1.23
CA GLY A 28 -13.93 16.22 0.50
C GLY A 28 -12.77 15.47 1.16
N GLU A 29 -13.06 14.34 1.80
CA GLU A 29 -12.08 13.50 2.50
C GLU A 29 -12.03 12.11 1.88
N PHE A 30 -10.84 11.49 1.85
CA PHE A 30 -10.62 10.10 1.49
C PHE A 30 -9.59 9.50 2.44
N LYS A 31 -9.99 8.47 3.19
CA LYS A 31 -9.17 7.88 4.25
C LYS A 31 -8.53 6.57 3.80
N ILE A 32 -7.21 6.48 3.93
CA ILE A 32 -6.43 5.27 3.69
C ILE A 32 -5.89 4.75 5.02
N VAL A 33 -5.93 3.44 5.23
CA VAL A 33 -5.19 2.77 6.30
C VAL A 33 -4.10 1.94 5.67
N GLN A 34 -2.87 2.16 6.10
CA GLN A 34 -1.71 1.34 5.77
C GLN A 34 -1.48 0.34 6.90
N PHE A 35 -1.51 -0.95 6.54
CA PHE A 35 -0.97 -2.05 7.35
C PHE A 35 0.36 -2.48 6.75
N THR A 36 1.32 -2.80 7.59
CA THR A 36 2.64 -3.26 7.16
C THR A 36 3.21 -4.25 8.14
N ASP A 37 4.08 -5.12 7.67
CA ASP A 37 4.87 -6.01 8.53
C ASP A 37 3.97 -6.79 9.50
N THR A 38 2.90 -7.38 8.98
CA THR A 38 2.00 -8.19 9.80
C THR A 38 2.63 -9.52 10.20
N HIS A 39 3.59 -10.01 9.43
CA HIS A 39 4.32 -11.26 9.65
C HIS A 39 3.43 -12.38 10.20
N PHE A 40 2.28 -12.53 9.54
CA PHE A 40 1.25 -13.44 10.02
C PHE A 40 1.69 -14.90 9.82
N CYS A 41 1.73 -15.64 10.92
CA CYS A 41 2.00 -17.08 10.92
C CYS A 41 0.71 -17.84 11.18
N LEU A 42 0.21 -18.55 10.18
CA LEU A 42 -1.05 -19.29 10.30
C LEU A 42 -0.97 -20.36 11.40
N GLY A 43 -1.93 -20.33 12.32
CA GLY A 43 -2.00 -21.27 13.45
C GLY A 43 -1.04 -20.96 14.60
N ASN A 44 -0.29 -19.86 14.55
CA ASN A 44 0.55 -19.42 15.66
C ASN A 44 -0.20 -18.37 16.51
N PRO A 45 -0.50 -18.65 17.79
CA PRO A 45 -1.25 -17.70 18.64
C PRO A 45 -0.58 -16.32 18.81
N LYS A 46 0.73 -16.23 18.64
CA LYS A 46 1.44 -14.95 18.67
C LYS A 46 1.04 -14.02 17.52
N SER A 47 0.53 -14.58 16.42
CA SER A 47 0.01 -13.84 15.26
C SER A 47 -1.41 -13.31 15.47
N ASP A 48 -2.16 -13.79 16.46
CA ASP A 48 -3.57 -13.39 16.66
C ASP A 48 -3.69 -11.89 16.95
N ILE A 49 -2.66 -11.30 17.54
CA ILE A 49 -2.57 -9.85 17.77
C ILE A 49 -2.70 -9.07 16.46
N ALA A 50 -2.06 -9.55 15.37
CA ALA A 50 -2.17 -8.93 14.05
C ALA A 50 -3.62 -8.98 13.52
N LEU A 51 -4.29 -10.14 13.65
CA LEU A 51 -5.70 -10.29 13.25
C LEU A 51 -6.62 -9.36 14.05
N GLU A 52 -6.41 -9.24 15.35
CA GLU A 52 -7.17 -8.35 16.22
C GLU A 52 -6.92 -6.89 15.84
N ARG A 53 -5.66 -6.52 15.57
CA ARG A 53 -5.29 -5.16 15.20
C ARG A 53 -5.93 -4.74 13.88
N VAL A 54 -5.83 -5.58 12.85
CA VAL A 54 -6.47 -5.31 11.56
C VAL A 54 -7.98 -5.12 11.71
N LYS A 55 -8.66 -6.03 12.44
CA LYS A 55 -10.12 -5.92 12.70
C LYS A 55 -10.48 -4.62 13.43
N GLU A 56 -9.74 -4.31 14.50
CA GLU A 56 -10.00 -3.14 15.33
C GLU A 56 -9.83 -1.85 14.54
N VAL A 57 -8.70 -1.70 13.83
CA VAL A 57 -8.38 -0.50 13.07
C VAL A 57 -9.39 -0.29 11.93
N VAL A 58 -9.70 -1.32 11.14
CA VAL A 58 -10.70 -1.22 10.06
C VAL A 58 -12.07 -0.80 10.62
N LYS A 59 -12.50 -1.39 11.73
CA LYS A 59 -13.79 -1.06 12.36
C LYS A 59 -13.83 0.38 12.90
N ARG A 60 -12.73 0.85 13.48
CA ARG A 60 -12.62 2.17 14.11
C ARG A 60 -12.42 3.28 13.09
N GLU A 61 -11.42 3.12 12.25
CA GLU A 61 -11.04 4.14 11.26
C GLU A 61 -12.01 4.24 10.10
N LYS A 62 -12.69 3.15 9.75
CA LYS A 62 -13.63 3.07 8.61
C LYS A 62 -12.99 3.62 7.34
N PRO A 63 -11.86 3.05 6.89
CA PRO A 63 -11.14 3.55 5.74
C PRO A 63 -11.92 3.37 4.45
N ASP A 64 -11.66 4.24 3.49
CA ASP A 64 -12.14 4.13 2.10
C ASP A 64 -11.25 3.18 1.28
N LEU A 65 -9.99 2.99 1.73
CA LEU A 65 -9.01 2.07 1.14
C LEU A 65 -8.07 1.52 2.22
N VAL A 66 -7.69 0.25 2.08
CA VAL A 66 -6.59 -0.36 2.83
C VAL A 66 -5.44 -0.67 1.88
N VAL A 67 -4.22 -0.30 2.25
CA VAL A 67 -2.99 -0.68 1.56
C VAL A 67 -2.14 -1.52 2.51
N PHE A 68 -1.82 -2.75 2.11
CA PHE A 68 -0.78 -3.52 2.78
C PHE A 68 0.54 -3.24 2.08
N THR A 69 1.54 -2.80 2.83
CA THR A 69 2.86 -2.48 2.29
C THR A 69 3.90 -3.54 2.66
N GLY A 70 3.55 -4.81 2.39
CA GLY A 70 4.49 -5.93 2.41
C GLY A 70 4.66 -6.62 3.75
N ASP A 71 5.38 -7.73 3.69
CA ASP A 71 5.67 -8.64 4.79
C ASP A 71 4.39 -9.05 5.54
N VAL A 72 3.40 -9.44 4.72
CA VAL A 72 2.06 -9.76 5.23
C VAL A 72 2.06 -11.11 5.93
N ILE A 73 2.81 -12.10 5.39
CA ILE A 73 2.89 -13.44 5.97
C ILE A 73 4.33 -13.83 6.32
N TYR A 74 4.46 -14.78 7.28
CA TYR A 74 5.77 -15.28 7.70
C TYR A 74 5.69 -16.78 8.06
N SER A 75 4.94 -17.56 7.32
CA SER A 75 4.87 -19.03 7.44
C SER A 75 4.23 -19.69 6.23
N ALA A 76 4.52 -20.99 6.04
CA ALA A 76 3.69 -21.87 5.23
C ALA A 76 2.41 -22.26 6.03
N PRO A 77 1.30 -22.57 5.35
CA PRO A 77 1.04 -22.39 3.93
C PRO A 77 0.78 -20.90 3.59
N ALA A 78 1.61 -20.32 2.73
CA ALA A 78 1.66 -18.89 2.46
C ALA A 78 0.36 -18.32 1.88
N VAL A 79 -0.22 -18.99 0.86
CA VAL A 79 -1.48 -18.57 0.24
C VAL A 79 -2.63 -18.53 1.25
N GLU A 80 -2.71 -19.52 2.14
CA GLU A 80 -3.76 -19.57 3.17
C GLU A 80 -3.54 -18.55 4.28
N GLY A 81 -2.30 -18.33 4.67
CA GLY A 81 -1.91 -17.27 5.60
C GLY A 81 -2.30 -15.89 5.07
N MET A 82 -1.87 -15.57 3.85
CA MET A 82 -2.22 -14.33 3.16
C MET A 82 -3.74 -14.15 3.08
N LYS A 83 -4.45 -15.17 2.59
CA LYS A 83 -5.92 -15.14 2.49
C LYS A 83 -6.58 -14.90 3.85
N THR A 84 -6.06 -15.50 4.91
CA THR A 84 -6.64 -15.39 6.26
C THR A 84 -6.65 -13.94 6.73
N ILE A 85 -5.50 -13.26 6.68
CA ILE A 85 -5.40 -11.90 7.20
C ILE A 85 -6.08 -10.87 6.31
N VAL A 86 -5.89 -10.91 4.99
CA VAL A 86 -6.47 -9.91 4.09
C VAL A 86 -7.99 -10.07 3.95
N SER A 87 -8.54 -11.29 4.16
CA SER A 87 -9.99 -11.51 4.16
C SER A 87 -10.72 -10.73 5.27
N LEU A 88 -10.02 -10.27 6.30
CA LEU A 88 -10.62 -9.41 7.32
C LEU A 88 -11.09 -8.09 6.73
N VAL A 89 -10.29 -7.52 5.83
CA VAL A 89 -10.60 -6.27 5.10
C VAL A 89 -11.69 -6.52 4.06
N SER A 90 -11.56 -7.58 3.26
CA SER A 90 -12.55 -7.98 2.27
C SER A 90 -13.94 -8.23 2.89
N LYS A 91 -14.02 -8.92 4.03
CA LYS A 91 -15.27 -9.16 4.79
C LYS A 91 -15.87 -7.87 5.38
N ALA A 92 -15.02 -6.89 5.70
CA ALA A 92 -15.46 -5.57 6.11
C ALA A 92 -15.98 -4.71 4.94
N LYS A 93 -15.89 -5.23 3.71
CA LYS A 93 -16.30 -4.56 2.46
C LYS A 93 -15.51 -3.28 2.18
N VAL A 94 -14.24 -3.27 2.55
CA VAL A 94 -13.33 -2.16 2.28
C VAL A 94 -12.46 -2.52 1.07
N PRO A 95 -12.33 -1.64 0.08
CA PRO A 95 -11.37 -1.80 -1.01
C PRO A 95 -9.94 -1.98 -0.47
N PHE A 96 -9.15 -2.84 -1.10
CA PHE A 96 -7.78 -3.03 -0.67
C PHE A 96 -6.84 -3.44 -1.80
N VAL A 97 -5.55 -3.20 -1.57
CA VAL A 97 -4.43 -3.61 -2.42
C VAL A 97 -3.29 -4.09 -1.54
N VAL A 98 -2.46 -4.97 -2.08
CA VAL A 98 -1.26 -5.51 -1.40
C VAL A 98 -0.04 -5.23 -2.28
N CYS A 99 0.94 -4.51 -1.73
CA CYS A 99 2.32 -4.55 -2.19
C CYS A 99 3.00 -5.70 -1.43
N PHE A 100 3.85 -6.47 -2.11
CA PHE A 100 4.60 -7.54 -1.44
C PHE A 100 5.87 -7.00 -0.79
N GLY A 101 6.30 -7.66 0.29
CA GLY A 101 7.56 -7.44 0.93
C GLY A 101 8.57 -8.58 0.63
N ASN A 102 9.75 -8.51 1.24
CA ASN A 102 10.80 -9.46 0.98
C ASN A 102 10.52 -10.84 1.60
N HIS A 103 9.75 -10.90 2.67
CA HIS A 103 9.42 -12.17 3.33
C HIS A 103 8.23 -12.90 2.72
N ASP A 104 7.34 -12.24 1.99
CA ASP A 104 6.11 -12.87 1.49
C ASP A 104 6.36 -14.09 0.61
N LYS A 105 7.45 -14.11 -0.18
CA LYS A 105 7.82 -15.21 -1.08
C LYS A 105 8.81 -16.24 -0.52
N GLU A 106 9.12 -16.18 0.77
CA GLU A 106 10.14 -17.07 1.38
C GLU A 106 9.64 -18.50 1.63
N PHE A 107 8.33 -18.74 1.55
CA PHE A 107 7.73 -20.02 1.89
C PHE A 107 7.30 -20.82 0.66
N ASP A 108 6.17 -21.45 0.71
CA ASP A 108 5.66 -22.42 -0.26
C ASP A 108 4.84 -21.82 -1.41
N ALA A 109 4.86 -20.49 -1.58
CA ALA A 109 4.17 -19.80 -2.66
C ALA A 109 5.00 -18.65 -3.25
N THR A 110 4.81 -18.37 -4.54
CA THR A 110 5.36 -17.18 -5.20
C THR A 110 4.44 -15.97 -5.02
N ASN A 111 4.97 -14.77 -5.24
CA ASN A 111 4.17 -13.54 -5.25
C ASN A 111 3.01 -13.62 -6.27
N GLU A 112 3.24 -14.24 -7.45
CA GLU A 112 2.21 -14.42 -8.48
C GLU A 112 1.06 -15.31 -8.00
N GLN A 113 1.36 -16.40 -7.29
CA GLN A 113 0.34 -17.30 -6.76
C GLN A 113 -0.51 -16.59 -5.69
N MET A 114 0.13 -15.84 -4.81
CA MET A 114 -0.56 -15.03 -3.82
C MET A 114 -1.37 -13.90 -4.46
N TYR A 115 -0.81 -13.22 -5.46
CA TYR A 115 -1.49 -12.19 -6.23
C TYR A 115 -2.76 -12.71 -6.91
N ASP A 116 -2.68 -13.87 -7.58
CA ASP A 116 -3.83 -14.49 -8.24
C ASP A 116 -4.91 -14.88 -7.22
N MET A 117 -4.53 -15.37 -6.04
CA MET A 117 -5.47 -15.62 -4.94
C MET A 117 -6.11 -14.32 -4.45
N LEU A 118 -5.34 -13.24 -4.24
CA LEU A 118 -5.85 -11.95 -3.78
C LEU A 118 -6.94 -11.42 -4.71
N ARG A 119 -6.77 -11.56 -6.02
CA ARG A 119 -7.74 -11.15 -7.04
C ARG A 119 -9.07 -11.92 -6.98
N THR A 120 -9.11 -13.08 -6.35
CA THR A 120 -10.37 -13.82 -6.14
C THR A 120 -11.20 -13.23 -4.99
N LEU A 121 -10.63 -12.37 -4.17
CA LEU A 121 -11.32 -11.81 -3.02
C LEU A 121 -12.16 -10.58 -3.42
N PRO A 122 -13.39 -10.46 -2.93
CA PRO A 122 -14.17 -9.23 -3.11
C PRO A 122 -13.41 -8.01 -2.59
N TYR A 123 -13.62 -6.86 -3.24
CA TYR A 123 -12.99 -5.57 -2.90
C TYR A 123 -11.48 -5.49 -3.11
N ASN A 124 -10.84 -6.54 -3.65
CA ASN A 124 -9.46 -6.43 -4.10
C ASN A 124 -9.39 -5.58 -5.37
N LEU A 125 -8.43 -4.65 -5.45
CA LEU A 125 -8.28 -3.71 -6.56
C LEU A 125 -7.11 -4.05 -7.50
N GLN A 126 -6.43 -5.17 -7.29
CA GLN A 126 -5.30 -5.57 -8.10
C GLN A 126 -5.76 -5.96 -9.52
N PRO A 127 -5.16 -5.38 -10.60
CA PRO A 127 -5.54 -5.66 -11.97
C PRO A 127 -5.15 -7.08 -12.40
N ASP A 128 -5.62 -7.50 -13.56
CA ASP A 128 -5.20 -8.76 -14.16
C ASP A 128 -3.77 -8.67 -14.67
N ARG A 129 -2.87 -9.52 -14.15
CA ARG A 129 -1.47 -9.61 -14.60
C ARG A 129 -1.31 -10.37 -15.93
N LYS A 130 -2.39 -10.94 -16.47
CA LYS A 130 -2.41 -11.66 -17.77
C LYS A 130 -1.33 -12.74 -17.89
N GLY A 131 -1.01 -13.41 -16.77
CA GLY A 131 0.04 -14.43 -16.69
C GLY A 131 1.49 -13.89 -16.66
N GLY A 132 1.67 -12.57 -16.65
CA GLY A 132 2.96 -11.91 -16.45
C GLY A 132 3.39 -11.84 -14.97
N PRO A 133 4.47 -11.12 -14.66
CA PRO A 133 4.90 -10.86 -13.29
C PRO A 133 3.85 -10.03 -12.53
N VAL A 134 4.06 -9.85 -11.23
CA VAL A 134 3.25 -8.93 -10.42
C VAL A 134 3.47 -7.50 -10.95
N PRO A 135 2.40 -6.79 -11.38
CA PRO A 135 2.55 -5.46 -11.93
C PRO A 135 2.58 -4.39 -10.84
N ASP A 136 3.26 -3.29 -11.12
CA ASP A 136 3.02 -2.04 -10.41
C ASP A 136 1.62 -1.51 -10.73
N ILE A 137 0.96 -0.93 -9.72
CA ILE A 137 -0.44 -0.54 -9.79
C ILE A 137 -0.55 0.96 -9.59
N ASP A 138 -1.44 1.61 -10.32
CA ASP A 138 -1.89 2.96 -10.04
C ASP A 138 -3.41 3.00 -9.81
N LEU A 139 -3.83 3.53 -8.68
CA LEU A 139 -5.23 3.72 -8.30
C LEU A 139 -5.58 5.21 -8.37
N LYS A 140 -6.75 5.50 -8.93
CA LYS A 140 -7.23 6.89 -9.08
C LYS A 140 -8.26 7.19 -8.00
N VAL A 141 -8.03 8.24 -7.24
CA VAL A 141 -9.04 8.80 -6.35
C VAL A 141 -9.70 9.98 -7.05
N LYS A 142 -11.01 9.87 -7.28
CA LYS A 142 -11.81 10.87 -7.98
C LYS A 142 -12.26 11.98 -7.04
N ALA A 143 -12.15 13.20 -7.52
CA ALA A 143 -12.85 14.35 -6.95
C ALA A 143 -14.36 14.20 -7.13
N ARG A 144 -15.14 14.98 -6.39
CA ARG A 144 -16.61 15.01 -6.50
C ARG A 144 -17.11 15.50 -7.87
N ASP A 145 -16.29 16.22 -8.62
CA ASP A 145 -16.55 16.64 -10.00
C ASP A 145 -16.15 15.60 -11.06
N GLY A 146 -15.61 14.44 -10.65
CA GLY A 146 -15.21 13.33 -11.51
C GLY A 146 -13.77 13.40 -12.04
N ARG A 147 -13.04 14.50 -11.85
CA ARG A 147 -11.61 14.56 -12.20
C ARG A 147 -10.79 13.63 -11.31
N THR A 148 -9.62 13.21 -11.76
CA THR A 148 -8.66 12.51 -10.91
C THR A 148 -8.01 13.54 -9.96
N ALA A 149 -8.24 13.40 -8.66
CA ALA A 149 -7.71 14.31 -7.65
C ALA A 149 -6.40 13.82 -7.05
N PHE A 150 -6.25 12.50 -6.89
CA PHE A 150 -5.02 11.85 -6.47
C PHE A 150 -4.75 10.59 -7.28
N VAL A 151 -3.47 10.25 -7.41
CA VAL A 151 -3.00 8.94 -7.89
C VAL A 151 -2.24 8.26 -6.77
N LEU A 152 -2.52 6.97 -6.54
CA LEU A 152 -1.84 6.15 -5.56
C LEU A 152 -1.03 5.09 -6.30
N TYR A 153 0.29 5.23 -6.32
CA TYR A 153 1.20 4.27 -6.93
C TYR A 153 1.56 3.19 -5.92
N CYS A 154 1.26 1.93 -6.24
CA CYS A 154 1.66 0.76 -5.47
C CYS A 154 2.73 0.04 -6.28
N ILE A 155 3.98 0.07 -5.81
CA ILE A 155 5.16 -0.33 -6.55
C ILE A 155 5.77 -1.57 -5.87
N ASP A 156 6.22 -2.54 -6.65
CA ASP A 156 7.00 -3.66 -6.12
C ASP A 156 8.45 -3.21 -5.87
N SER A 157 8.85 -3.19 -4.61
CA SER A 157 10.24 -2.90 -4.21
C SER A 157 11.15 -4.12 -4.23
N HIS A 158 10.63 -5.24 -4.70
CA HIS A 158 11.30 -6.54 -4.78
C HIS A 158 11.65 -7.14 -3.42
N SER A 159 12.78 -7.86 -3.32
CA SER A 159 13.14 -8.67 -2.17
C SER A 159 14.65 -8.63 -1.91
N TYR A 160 15.22 -9.78 -1.57
CA TYR A 160 16.66 -9.91 -1.35
C TYR A 160 17.42 -10.08 -2.66
N ASN A 161 18.53 -9.37 -2.78
CA ASN A 161 19.59 -9.70 -3.72
C ASN A 161 20.53 -10.73 -3.08
N TRP A 162 20.29 -12.00 -3.36
CA TRP A 162 21.08 -13.10 -2.78
C TRP A 162 22.55 -13.13 -3.21
N THR A 163 22.91 -12.37 -4.26
CA THR A 163 24.30 -12.26 -4.73
C THR A 163 25.14 -11.41 -3.78
N ASP A 164 24.59 -10.30 -3.31
CA ASP A 164 25.33 -9.30 -2.54
C ASP A 164 24.94 -9.29 -1.05
N ARG A 165 23.92 -10.08 -0.65
CA ARG A 165 23.33 -10.12 0.68
C ARG A 165 22.62 -8.82 1.10
N TYR A 166 22.18 -8.05 0.12
CA TYR A 166 21.44 -6.80 0.30
C TYR A 166 20.05 -6.91 -0.31
N TYR A 167 19.30 -5.82 -0.32
CA TYR A 167 17.97 -5.76 -0.93
C TYR A 167 18.07 -5.43 -2.42
N GLU A 168 17.14 -5.97 -3.19
CA GLU A 168 16.84 -5.48 -4.54
C GLU A 168 16.25 -4.07 -4.43
N TRP A 169 16.06 -3.42 -5.57
CA TRP A 169 15.61 -2.03 -5.67
C TRP A 169 14.55 -1.88 -6.76
N ILE A 170 13.76 -0.80 -6.69
CA ILE A 170 12.87 -0.39 -7.77
C ILE A 170 13.70 -0.15 -9.02
N THR A 171 13.45 -0.93 -10.08
CA THR A 171 14.29 -0.98 -11.28
C THR A 171 14.13 0.26 -12.15
N GLU A 172 15.10 0.49 -13.04
CA GLU A 172 15.00 1.57 -14.04
C GLU A 172 13.79 1.40 -14.99
N GLU A 173 13.34 0.16 -15.24
CA GLU A 173 12.15 -0.10 -16.04
C GLU A 173 10.90 0.38 -15.32
N GLN A 174 10.75 0.04 -14.05
CA GLN A 174 9.64 0.52 -13.20
C GLN A 174 9.66 2.05 -13.08
N ILE A 175 10.84 2.66 -12.98
CA ILE A 175 10.97 4.13 -12.94
C ILE A 175 10.48 4.74 -14.24
N ARG A 176 10.88 4.21 -15.41
CA ARG A 176 10.38 4.69 -16.71
C ARG A 176 8.87 4.55 -16.85
N ASP A 177 8.33 3.42 -16.37
CA ASP A 177 6.88 3.17 -16.36
C ASP A 177 6.14 4.17 -15.46
N TYR A 178 6.66 4.43 -14.26
CA TYR A 178 6.13 5.46 -13.37
C TYR A 178 6.12 6.84 -14.05
N GLU A 179 7.27 7.26 -14.62
CA GLU A 179 7.37 8.56 -15.31
C GLU A 179 6.37 8.67 -16.48
N ALA A 180 6.18 7.61 -17.25
CA ALA A 180 5.20 7.57 -18.34
C ALA A 180 3.76 7.69 -17.84
N ARG A 181 3.40 7.00 -16.75
CA ARG A 181 2.08 7.09 -16.10
C ARG A 181 1.86 8.50 -15.53
N SER A 182 2.82 9.06 -14.80
CA SER A 182 2.76 10.42 -14.27
C SER A 182 2.57 11.46 -15.37
N ALA A 183 3.31 11.34 -16.47
CA ALA A 183 3.16 12.21 -17.63
C ALA A 183 1.75 12.11 -18.25
N THR A 184 1.17 10.90 -18.31
CA THR A 184 -0.19 10.67 -18.80
C THR A 184 -1.22 11.38 -17.92
N TYR A 185 -1.11 11.27 -16.60
CA TYR A 185 -2.00 11.97 -15.67
C TYR A 185 -1.82 13.48 -15.73
N THR A 186 -0.60 13.94 -15.82
CA THR A 186 -0.27 15.37 -15.98
C THR A 186 -0.91 15.95 -17.26
N ALA A 187 -0.76 15.25 -18.38
CA ALA A 187 -1.38 15.66 -19.65
C ALA A 187 -2.92 15.72 -19.55
N ALA A 188 -3.53 14.69 -18.94
CA ALA A 188 -4.98 14.65 -18.72
C ALA A 188 -5.48 15.74 -17.75
N ASN A 189 -4.59 16.28 -16.90
CA ASN A 189 -4.88 17.36 -15.95
C ASN A 189 -4.46 18.75 -16.46
N GLY A 190 -4.43 18.94 -17.78
CA GLY A 190 -4.09 20.23 -18.38
C GLY A 190 -2.64 20.66 -18.20
N GLY A 191 -1.72 19.72 -18.12
CA GLY A 191 -0.29 19.95 -17.98
C GLY A 191 0.17 20.20 -16.52
N LYS A 192 -0.70 20.03 -15.55
CA LYS A 192 -0.36 20.15 -14.11
C LYS A 192 -0.23 18.77 -13.49
N PRO A 193 0.85 18.46 -12.74
CA PRO A 193 0.97 17.21 -12.02
C PRO A 193 -0.26 16.94 -11.13
N VAL A 194 -0.75 15.69 -11.12
CA VAL A 194 -1.82 15.28 -10.21
C VAL A 194 -1.18 14.89 -8.89
N PRO A 195 -1.58 15.45 -7.74
CA PRO A 195 -1.06 15.03 -6.45
C PRO A 195 -1.09 13.51 -6.30
N SER A 196 0.00 12.92 -5.83
CA SER A 196 0.15 11.46 -5.79
C SER A 196 0.81 11.00 -4.49
N LEU A 197 0.53 9.75 -4.12
CA LEU A 197 1.24 9.03 -3.07
C LEU A 197 1.90 7.78 -3.66
N ALA A 198 3.03 7.38 -3.11
CA ALA A 198 3.66 6.11 -3.44
C ALA A 198 3.69 5.17 -2.23
N PHE A 199 3.41 3.88 -2.47
CA PHE A 199 3.39 2.82 -1.48
C PHE A 199 4.26 1.66 -1.97
N PHE A 200 5.20 1.24 -1.16
CA PHE A 200 6.02 0.05 -1.39
C PHE A 200 6.59 -0.45 -0.05
N HIS A 201 7.33 -1.55 -0.05
CA HIS A 201 7.78 -2.16 1.19
C HIS A 201 9.16 -1.65 1.63
N ILE A 202 10.19 -1.90 0.84
CA ILE A 202 11.59 -1.59 1.19
C ILE A 202 11.86 -0.10 0.96
N PRO A 203 12.37 0.64 1.97
CA PRO A 203 12.58 2.08 1.87
C PRO A 203 13.63 2.46 0.83
N LEU A 204 13.54 3.68 0.30
CA LEU A 204 14.57 4.26 -0.55
C LEU A 204 15.77 4.73 0.29
N PRO A 205 16.99 4.80 -0.27
CA PRO A 205 18.16 5.33 0.43
C PRO A 205 17.97 6.73 1.01
N GLU A 206 17.06 7.52 0.45
CA GLU A 206 16.73 8.87 0.91
C GLU A 206 16.12 8.89 2.32
N TYR A 207 15.51 7.82 2.81
CA TYR A 207 15.07 7.72 4.21
C TYR A 207 16.25 7.82 5.17
N GLY A 208 17.34 7.10 4.90
CA GLY A 208 18.58 7.19 5.68
C GLY A 208 19.29 8.54 5.53
N ILE A 209 19.28 9.11 4.33
CA ILE A 209 19.87 10.43 4.05
C ILE A 209 19.11 11.50 4.83
N ALA A 210 17.77 11.54 4.72
CA ALA A 210 16.92 12.53 5.38
C ALA A 210 17.09 12.52 6.90
N THR A 211 17.14 11.33 7.50
CA THR A 211 17.31 11.21 8.96
C THR A 211 18.73 11.48 9.46
N SER A 212 19.70 11.56 8.56
CA SER A 212 21.07 12.01 8.88
C SER A 212 21.18 13.54 8.92
N ASP A 213 20.21 14.26 8.32
CA ASP A 213 20.14 15.71 8.42
C ASP A 213 19.35 16.12 9.67
N GLN A 214 20.04 16.62 10.68
CA GLN A 214 19.43 17.10 11.93
C GLN A 214 18.45 18.27 11.74
N LYS A 215 18.42 18.91 10.59
CA LYS A 215 17.51 20.02 10.28
C LYS A 215 16.23 19.55 9.59
N ALA A 216 16.19 18.31 9.09
CA ALA A 216 14.98 17.77 8.47
C ALA A 216 13.89 17.59 9.53
N PRO A 217 12.69 18.17 9.34
CA PRO A 217 11.58 17.99 10.26
C PRO A 217 11.21 16.50 10.35
N LEU A 218 11.28 15.92 11.53
CA LEU A 218 10.96 14.52 11.80
C LEU A 218 9.95 14.42 12.94
N VAL A 219 8.92 13.62 12.74
CA VAL A 219 7.91 13.28 13.75
C VAL A 219 7.77 11.77 13.81
N GLY A 220 7.88 11.20 15.00
CA GLY A 220 7.75 9.77 15.23
C GLY A 220 9.00 9.15 15.83
N THR A 221 9.06 7.83 15.78
CA THR A 221 10.13 7.03 16.38
C THR A 221 11.07 6.53 15.29
N ARG A 222 12.36 6.68 15.51
CA ARG A 222 13.44 6.08 14.75
C ARG A 222 14.33 5.30 15.72
N ARG A 223 14.37 3.98 15.59
CA ARG A 223 15.20 3.10 16.42
C ARG A 223 16.12 2.22 15.61
N GLU A 224 15.89 2.14 14.30
CA GLU A 224 16.71 1.33 13.40
C GLU A 224 17.52 2.18 12.43
N ILE A 225 18.53 1.56 11.84
CA ILE A 225 19.20 2.10 10.66
C ILE A 225 18.29 1.74 9.48
N CYS A 226 18.06 2.68 8.58
CA CYS A 226 17.28 2.42 7.37
C CYS A 226 17.85 1.24 6.59
N CYS A 227 17.10 0.13 6.52
CA CYS A 227 17.48 -1.10 5.81
C CYS A 227 17.10 -1.00 4.33
N CYS A 228 17.68 -0.04 3.63
CA CYS A 228 17.45 0.21 2.21
C CYS A 228 18.46 -0.53 1.33
N PRO A 229 18.21 -0.64 0.00
CA PRO A 229 19.22 -1.11 -0.94
C PRO A 229 20.48 -0.25 -0.92
N ASP A 230 21.65 -0.86 -1.10
CA ASP A 230 22.91 -0.10 -1.28
C ASP A 230 22.92 0.66 -2.60
N HIS A 231 22.18 0.14 -3.60
CA HIS A 231 22.04 0.79 -4.90
C HIS A 231 20.89 1.80 -4.89
N ASN A 232 21.19 3.07 -5.11
CA ASN A 232 20.17 4.08 -5.35
C ASN A 232 19.80 4.10 -6.84
N SER A 233 18.63 3.56 -7.16
CA SER A 233 18.14 3.47 -8.56
C SER A 233 17.69 4.83 -9.14
N GLY A 234 17.56 5.87 -8.30
CA GLY A 234 17.08 7.18 -8.73
C GLY A 234 15.56 7.36 -8.70
N MET A 235 14.81 6.48 -8.06
CA MET A 235 13.33 6.59 -7.96
C MET A 235 12.90 7.89 -7.28
N PHE A 236 13.55 8.29 -6.18
CA PHE A 236 13.27 9.58 -5.53
C PHE A 236 13.50 10.76 -6.48
N ALA A 237 14.62 10.75 -7.22
CA ALA A 237 14.91 11.79 -8.20
C ALA A 237 13.86 11.83 -9.34
N ALA A 238 13.33 10.69 -9.76
CA ALA A 238 12.24 10.61 -10.74
C ALA A 238 10.95 11.23 -10.19
N MET A 239 10.58 10.92 -8.95
CA MET A 239 9.43 11.55 -8.27
C MET A 239 9.58 13.07 -8.19
N LYS A 240 10.77 13.55 -7.91
CA LYS A 240 11.07 14.98 -7.90
C LYS A 240 10.92 15.63 -9.28
N ARG A 241 11.40 14.96 -10.33
CA ARG A 241 11.27 15.47 -11.71
C ARG A 241 9.82 15.53 -12.17
N CYS A 242 9.02 14.51 -11.85
CA CYS A 242 7.59 14.46 -12.17
C CYS A 242 6.79 15.50 -11.37
N GLY A 243 7.18 15.77 -10.13
CA GLY A 243 6.58 16.78 -9.27
C GLY A 243 5.17 16.46 -8.77
N ASP A 244 4.74 15.21 -8.90
CA ASP A 244 3.40 14.74 -8.53
C ASP A 244 3.36 14.11 -7.14
N VAL A 245 4.42 13.37 -6.73
CA VAL A 245 4.45 12.66 -5.44
C VAL A 245 4.61 13.62 -4.27
N LYS A 246 3.62 13.61 -3.38
CA LYS A 246 3.60 14.38 -2.13
C LYS A 246 4.20 13.60 -0.97
N ALA A 247 3.96 12.30 -0.91
CA ALA A 247 4.44 11.44 0.16
C ALA A 247 4.71 10.01 -0.32
N VAL A 248 5.65 9.35 0.36
CA VAL A 248 6.01 7.95 0.18
C VAL A 248 5.78 7.23 1.50
N PHE A 249 5.10 6.08 1.44
CA PHE A 249 4.78 5.25 2.59
C PHE A 249 5.37 3.84 2.43
N VAL A 250 6.20 3.43 3.39
CA VAL A 250 6.94 2.17 3.36
C VAL A 250 6.70 1.34 4.63
N GLY A 251 7.20 0.10 4.66
CA GLY A 251 7.30 -0.77 5.84
C GLY A 251 8.73 -1.15 6.14
N HIS A 252 8.98 -2.43 6.44
CA HIS A 252 10.28 -3.09 6.48
C HIS A 252 11.07 -2.91 7.78
N ASP A 253 11.28 -1.69 8.27
CA ASP A 253 11.98 -1.42 9.52
C ASP A 253 10.96 -1.37 10.67
N HIS A 254 10.90 -2.43 11.50
CA HIS A 254 9.77 -2.68 12.41
C HIS A 254 9.70 -1.71 13.59
N ASP A 255 10.84 -1.19 14.01
CA ASP A 255 10.96 -0.26 15.14
C ASP A 255 10.99 1.21 14.71
N ASP A 256 10.65 1.47 13.45
CA ASP A 256 10.51 2.81 12.87
C ASP A 256 9.04 3.12 12.54
N ASP A 257 8.59 4.33 12.88
CA ASP A 257 7.27 4.84 12.50
C ASP A 257 7.29 6.33 12.20
N TYR A 258 8.49 6.86 11.92
CA TYR A 258 8.64 8.28 11.68
C TYR A 258 8.12 8.74 10.32
N SER A 259 7.85 10.02 10.25
CA SER A 259 7.69 10.78 9.02
C SER A 259 8.72 11.89 9.00
N VAL A 260 9.41 12.08 7.88
CA VAL A 260 10.42 13.13 7.70
C VAL A 260 10.22 13.85 6.37
N MET A 261 10.25 15.17 6.38
CA MET A 261 10.18 15.95 5.16
C MET A 261 11.57 16.03 4.52
N TRP A 262 11.69 15.56 3.28
CA TRP A 262 12.93 15.61 2.53
C TRP A 262 12.71 16.15 1.13
N ASP A 263 13.37 17.24 0.81
CA ASP A 263 13.29 17.91 -0.49
C ASP A 263 11.87 18.03 -1.06
N GLY A 264 10.90 18.36 -0.19
CA GLY A 264 9.50 18.59 -0.56
C GLY A 264 8.63 17.32 -0.72
N ILE A 265 9.16 16.14 -0.42
CA ILE A 265 8.41 14.89 -0.34
C ILE A 265 8.44 14.40 1.11
N LEU A 266 7.27 13.99 1.65
CA LEU A 266 7.18 13.36 2.96
C LEU A 266 7.57 11.88 2.84
N LEU A 267 8.63 11.48 3.52
CA LEU A 267 9.05 10.08 3.64
C LEU A 267 8.52 9.52 4.96
N SER A 268 7.68 8.49 4.91
CA SER A 268 6.94 8.01 6.08
C SER A 268 6.99 6.48 6.18
N TYR A 269 7.38 5.97 7.34
CA TYR A 269 7.20 4.56 7.66
C TYR A 269 5.77 4.27 8.10
N GLY A 270 5.25 3.10 7.75
CA GLY A 270 4.10 2.50 8.40
C GLY A 270 4.38 2.18 9.86
N ARG A 271 3.35 1.83 10.60
CA ARG A 271 3.51 1.27 11.94
C ARG A 271 3.40 -0.24 11.85
N TYR A 272 4.40 -0.96 12.37
CA TYR A 272 4.34 -2.42 12.51
C TYR A 272 2.97 -2.88 13.00
N THR A 273 2.31 -3.75 12.24
CA THR A 273 0.95 -4.22 12.53
C THR A 273 0.95 -5.60 13.18
N GLY A 274 2.07 -6.31 13.08
CA GLY A 274 2.25 -7.71 13.45
C GLY A 274 2.05 -8.03 14.92
N GLY A 275 2.11 -9.32 15.20
CA GLY A 275 2.18 -9.87 16.55
C GLY A 275 3.63 -10.16 16.98
N ASP A 276 3.80 -11.05 17.96
CA ASP A 276 5.12 -11.42 18.50
C ASP A 276 5.78 -12.57 17.70
N THR A 277 5.71 -12.52 16.37
CA THR A 277 6.28 -13.55 15.48
C THR A 277 7.69 -13.22 15.01
N VAL A 278 8.02 -11.94 14.96
CA VAL A 278 9.35 -11.40 14.68
C VAL A 278 9.69 -10.32 15.71
N TYR A 279 10.90 -9.75 15.62
CA TYR A 279 11.27 -8.66 16.55
C TYR A 279 10.39 -7.44 16.31
N ASN A 280 10.02 -6.78 17.38
CA ASN A 280 9.33 -5.50 17.40
C ASN A 280 9.33 -4.97 18.83
N HIS A 281 9.76 -3.75 19.05
CA HIS A 281 9.83 -3.09 20.36
C HIS A 281 8.83 -1.93 20.49
N LEU A 282 8.05 -1.68 19.46
CA LEU A 282 6.99 -0.68 19.44
C LEU A 282 5.63 -1.37 19.58
N GLU A 283 4.68 -0.71 20.25
CA GLU A 283 3.29 -1.19 20.29
C GLU A 283 2.72 -1.25 18.86
N ASN A 284 2.13 -2.37 18.49
CA ASN A 284 1.59 -2.56 17.15
C ASN A 284 0.40 -1.66 16.84
N GLY A 285 0.28 -1.27 15.58
CA GLY A 285 -0.75 -0.32 15.14
C GLY A 285 -0.92 -0.30 13.62
N ALA A 286 -1.29 0.85 13.12
CA ALA A 286 -1.37 1.13 11.69
C ALA A 286 -1.12 2.61 11.43
N ARG A 287 -0.73 2.97 10.21
CA ARG A 287 -0.72 4.35 9.78
C ARG A 287 -2.03 4.70 9.09
N VAL A 288 -2.55 5.86 9.40
CA VAL A 288 -3.74 6.43 8.76
C VAL A 288 -3.30 7.63 7.93
N ILE A 289 -3.86 7.74 6.74
CA ILE A 289 -3.62 8.84 5.81
C ILE A 289 -4.97 9.39 5.40
N LEU A 290 -5.21 10.67 5.61
CA LEU A 290 -6.43 11.36 5.24
C LEU A 290 -6.11 12.36 4.14
N LEU A 291 -6.59 12.08 2.93
CA LEU A 291 -6.48 12.98 1.80
C LEU A 291 -7.62 13.98 1.82
N HIS A 292 -7.31 15.20 1.44
CA HIS A 292 -8.30 16.25 1.22
C HIS A 292 -8.38 16.60 -0.27
N GLU A 293 -9.57 16.91 -0.75
CA GLU A 293 -9.82 17.20 -2.18
C GLU A 293 -9.07 18.44 -2.69
N ASP A 294 -8.58 19.30 -1.78
CA ASP A 294 -7.74 20.46 -2.10
C ASP A 294 -6.26 20.12 -2.35
N GLY A 295 -5.87 18.87 -2.16
CA GLY A 295 -4.50 18.38 -2.37
C GLY A 295 -3.67 18.28 -1.11
N SER A 296 -4.19 18.72 0.05
CA SER A 296 -3.53 18.54 1.35
C SER A 296 -3.72 17.12 1.89
N LEU A 297 -2.91 16.72 2.85
CA LEU A 297 -3.03 15.44 3.53
C LEU A 297 -2.66 15.55 5.00
N ASP A 298 -3.34 14.75 5.83
CA ASP A 298 -2.96 14.47 7.21
C ASP A 298 -2.53 13.02 7.34
N THR A 299 -1.58 12.70 8.22
CA THR A 299 -1.23 11.32 8.55
C THR A 299 -0.92 11.19 10.03
N TRP A 300 -1.24 10.01 10.59
CA TRP A 300 -0.98 9.67 11.99
C TRP A 300 -0.85 8.16 12.17
N VAL A 301 -0.33 7.76 13.31
CA VAL A 301 -0.32 6.36 13.76
C VAL A 301 -1.51 6.14 14.69
N THR A 302 -2.30 5.08 14.45
CA THR A 302 -3.36 4.61 15.34
C THR A 302 -2.95 3.30 16.01
N LEU A 303 -3.10 3.24 17.34
CA LEU A 303 -2.74 2.10 18.17
C LEU A 303 -3.99 1.46 18.78
N LYS A 304 -3.79 0.43 19.61
CA LYS A 304 -4.86 -0.22 20.37
C LYS A 304 -5.74 0.81 21.10
N GLY A 305 -7.05 0.60 21.06
CA GLY A 305 -8.02 1.51 21.69
C GLY A 305 -8.24 2.81 20.91
N GLY A 306 -7.56 3.01 19.76
CA GLY A 306 -7.65 4.24 18.96
C GLY A 306 -6.80 5.39 19.49
N ARG A 307 -5.75 5.09 20.24
CA ARG A 307 -4.76 6.07 20.64
C ARG A 307 -3.99 6.55 19.42
N VAL A 308 -3.89 7.86 19.25
CA VAL A 308 -3.24 8.52 18.11
C VAL A 308 -1.87 9.04 18.51
N LEU A 309 -0.89 8.87 17.63
CA LEU A 309 0.48 9.34 17.77
C LEU A 309 0.97 9.91 16.42
N ASN A 310 2.06 10.67 16.48
CA ASN A 310 2.88 11.06 15.32
C ASN A 310 2.05 11.71 14.20
N GLU A 311 1.21 12.68 14.59
CA GLU A 311 0.40 13.44 13.66
C GLU A 311 1.29 14.35 12.80
N TRP A 312 1.02 14.36 11.49
CA TRP A 312 1.66 15.23 10.51
C TRP A 312 0.59 15.81 9.59
N ARG A 313 0.70 17.11 9.32
CA ARG A 313 -0.14 17.80 8.35
C ARG A 313 0.71 18.38 7.25
N MET A 314 0.29 18.18 6.01
CA MET A 314 0.94 18.70 4.79
C MET A 314 -0.08 19.48 3.97
N GLU A 315 0.20 20.76 3.72
CA GLU A 315 -0.62 21.65 2.90
C GLU A 315 -0.31 21.52 1.39
#